data_1dc1a1df5786a8fd01e742c850cf27d4
#
_entry.id   1dc1a1df5786a8fd01e742c850cf27d4
#
_cell.length_a   1.000
_cell.length_b   1.000
_cell.length_c   1.000
_cell.angle_alpha   90.00
_cell.angle_beta   90.00
_cell.angle_gamma   90.00
#
_symmetry.space_group_name_H-M   'P 1'
#
loop_
_entity.id
_entity.type
_entity.pdbx_description
1 polymer ?
#
loop_
_entity_poly.entity_id
_entity_poly.type
_entity_poly.pdbx_seq_one_letter_code
_entity_poly.pdbx_strand_id
1 'polypeptide(L)'
;MTALCYTLTEKRLETRLRCNGKTQSNADRPPANSNIELKDNTVIIVLGASGDLAKKKTFPALFGLFRNGFLPKNVKIIGYARTKMDHAEYLKRVKSHIKTPTKEMEQQLDEFTSVATYVSGQYDQDESFQNLEKHMQEVEKGQKENNRVFYMALPPSVFIPVSENLKRNNYPKSGIARIIIEKPFGKDLESSRELDRALRPNWQEQETFRIDHYLGKEMVKNILILRFGNEFFGATWNRNHIDNVQITFKEPFGTEGRGGYFDEFGIIRDVMQNHLLQVLTLLAMERPISFSSEDIRDEKVRVLRGMPSIEPKNVIIGQYEKSLDGTKPGYKEDDTVPKESRCPTFASMVAYIKNER
;
A
#
# COMPACT_ATOMS: atom_id res chain seq x y z
N MET A 1 -1.59 -0.72 -4.47
CA MET A 1 -2.68 -1.69 -4.35
C MET A 1 -3.66 -1.35 -3.25
N THR A 2 -3.22 -0.97 -2.08
CA THR A 2 -4.13 -0.56 -1.01
C THR A 2 -4.92 0.70 -1.39
N ALA A 3 -4.34 1.65 -2.10
CA ALA A 3 -5.07 2.80 -2.64
C ALA A 3 -6.10 2.41 -3.72
N LEU A 4 -5.74 1.55 -4.66
CA LEU A 4 -6.70 0.97 -5.63
C LEU A 4 -7.75 0.07 -4.95
N CYS A 5 -7.35 -0.74 -3.95
CA CYS A 5 -8.28 -1.51 -3.15
C CYS A 5 -9.19 -0.64 -2.26
N TYR A 6 -8.70 0.51 -1.76
CA TYR A 6 -9.53 1.42 -0.95
C TYR A 6 -10.69 1.99 -1.78
N THR A 7 -10.40 2.41 -3.00
CA THR A 7 -11.41 2.89 -3.97
C THR A 7 -12.49 1.85 -4.27
N LEU A 8 -12.06 0.58 -4.43
CA LEU A 8 -12.97 -0.53 -4.72
C LEU A 8 -13.82 -0.95 -3.52
N THR A 9 -13.34 -0.70 -2.31
CA THR A 9 -14.05 -1.01 -1.06
C THR A 9 -15.16 -0.01 -0.79
N GLU A 10 -14.98 1.27 -1.10
CA GLU A 10 -16.06 2.26 -0.98
C GLU A 10 -17.26 1.87 -1.86
N LYS A 11 -17.04 1.48 -3.11
CA LYS A 11 -18.14 0.98 -3.98
C LYS A 11 -18.86 -0.26 -3.43
N ARG A 12 -18.12 -1.22 -2.84
CA ARG A 12 -18.74 -2.41 -2.22
C ARG A 12 -19.43 -2.11 -0.89
N LEU A 13 -18.88 -1.18 -0.10
CA LEU A 13 -19.52 -0.70 1.13
C LEU A 13 -20.85 0.01 0.83
N GLU A 14 -20.86 0.92 -0.10
CA GLU A 14 -22.10 1.59 -0.54
C GLU A 14 -23.14 0.61 -1.08
N THR A 15 -22.71 -0.43 -1.82
CA THR A 15 -23.62 -1.44 -2.37
C THR A 15 -24.18 -2.37 -1.28
N ARG A 16 -23.42 -2.72 -0.24
CA ARG A 16 -23.90 -3.57 0.86
C ARG A 16 -24.78 -2.82 1.88
N LEU A 17 -24.51 -1.55 2.14
CA LEU A 17 -25.34 -0.72 3.00
C LEU A 17 -26.72 -0.38 2.39
N ARG A 18 -26.89 -0.59 1.07
CA ARG A 18 -28.16 -0.38 0.35
C ARG A 18 -29.10 -1.58 0.31
N CYS A 19 -28.73 -2.72 0.87
CA CYS A 19 -29.55 -3.93 0.80
C CYS A 19 -30.83 -3.92 1.65
N ASN A 20 -31.12 -2.86 2.41
CA ASN A 20 -32.34 -2.74 3.22
C ASN A 20 -33.17 -1.49 2.88
N GLY A 21 -33.60 -1.31 1.67
CA GLY A 21 -34.65 -0.34 1.41
C GLY A 21 -34.61 0.31 0.03
N LYS A 22 -35.64 -0.01 -0.74
CA LYS A 22 -36.14 0.64 -1.97
C LYS A 22 -35.08 1.15 -2.98
N THR A 23 -35.10 0.58 -4.14
CA THR A 23 -34.40 1.04 -5.36
C THR A 23 -34.60 2.54 -5.59
N GLN A 24 -33.65 3.36 -5.20
CA GLN A 24 -33.54 4.73 -5.70
C GLN A 24 -32.96 4.70 -7.12
N SER A 25 -33.51 5.52 -8.00
CA SER A 25 -33.04 5.67 -9.37
C SER A 25 -31.59 6.15 -9.41
N ASN A 26 -30.83 5.76 -10.45
CA ASN A 26 -29.42 6.15 -10.64
C ASN A 26 -29.18 7.68 -10.75
N ALA A 27 -30.25 8.50 -10.75
CA ALA A 27 -30.18 9.97 -10.87
C ALA A 27 -29.82 10.68 -9.55
N ASP A 28 -29.99 10.02 -8.39
CA ASP A 28 -29.81 10.65 -7.07
C ASP A 28 -28.51 10.22 -6.37
N ARG A 29 -27.56 9.61 -7.09
CA ARG A 29 -26.24 9.35 -6.51
C ARG A 29 -25.43 10.66 -6.46
N PRO A 30 -24.91 11.06 -5.27
CA PRO A 30 -23.86 12.08 -5.28
C PRO A 30 -22.75 11.58 -6.21
N PRO A 31 -22.13 12.45 -7.02
CA PRO A 31 -21.05 12.06 -7.89
C PRO A 31 -20.01 11.32 -7.03
N ALA A 32 -19.71 10.08 -7.40
CA ALA A 32 -18.61 9.34 -6.82
C ALA A 32 -17.42 10.29 -6.84
N ASN A 33 -16.67 10.35 -5.73
CA ASN A 33 -15.55 11.28 -5.57
C ASN A 33 -14.66 11.09 -6.81
N SER A 34 -14.82 11.95 -7.80
CA SER A 34 -14.27 11.81 -9.17
C SER A 34 -12.74 11.74 -9.18
N ASN A 35 -12.12 12.07 -8.04
CA ASN A 35 -10.67 12.07 -7.85
C ASN A 35 -10.08 10.70 -7.45
N ILE A 36 -10.90 9.71 -7.11
CA ILE A 36 -10.44 8.41 -6.61
C ILE A 36 -10.48 7.34 -7.70
N GLU A 37 -11.46 7.38 -8.60
CA GLU A 37 -11.56 6.39 -9.70
C GLU A 37 -10.47 6.61 -10.74
N LEU A 38 -9.93 5.51 -11.27
CA LEU A 38 -9.06 5.57 -12.44
C LEU A 38 -9.94 5.90 -13.66
N LYS A 39 -9.56 6.95 -14.37
CA LYS A 39 -10.21 7.34 -15.62
C LYS A 39 -9.76 6.44 -16.76
N ASP A 40 -10.54 6.38 -17.83
CA ASP A 40 -10.13 5.76 -19.07
C ASP A 40 -8.80 6.36 -19.59
N ASN A 41 -8.07 5.59 -20.37
CA ASN A 41 -6.74 5.96 -20.86
C ASN A 41 -5.69 6.18 -19.76
N THR A 42 -5.80 5.47 -18.65
CA THR A 42 -4.77 5.50 -17.59
C THR A 42 -3.56 4.65 -17.99
N VAL A 43 -2.39 5.24 -17.85
CA VAL A 43 -1.10 4.54 -17.94
C VAL A 43 -0.58 4.28 -16.53
N ILE A 44 -0.30 3.02 -16.21
CA ILE A 44 0.29 2.62 -14.94
C ILE A 44 1.77 2.33 -15.16
N ILE A 45 2.63 3.13 -14.53
CA ILE A 45 4.07 2.97 -14.61
C ILE A 45 4.56 2.27 -13.34
N VAL A 46 5.08 1.05 -13.49
CA VAL A 46 5.65 0.26 -12.38
C VAL A 46 7.16 0.50 -12.34
N LEU A 47 7.60 1.37 -11.43
CA LEU A 47 9.02 1.67 -11.20
C LEU A 47 9.61 0.57 -10.32
N GLY A 48 10.77 0.03 -10.71
CA GLY A 48 11.32 -1.17 -10.08
C GLY A 48 10.75 -2.48 -10.63
N ALA A 49 10.29 -2.47 -11.88
CA ALA A 49 9.60 -3.59 -12.53
C ALA A 49 10.41 -4.89 -12.61
N SER A 50 11.74 -4.84 -12.52
CA SER A 50 12.61 -6.03 -12.47
C SER A 50 12.75 -6.63 -11.06
N GLY A 51 12.29 -5.93 -10.02
CA GLY A 51 12.45 -6.32 -8.62
C GLY A 51 11.45 -7.36 -8.14
N ASP A 52 11.75 -7.95 -6.98
CA ASP A 52 10.93 -8.99 -6.36
C ASP A 52 9.53 -8.52 -5.97
N LEU A 53 9.40 -7.29 -5.48
CA LEU A 53 8.10 -6.73 -5.11
C LEU A 53 7.18 -6.63 -6.33
N ALA A 54 7.68 -6.10 -7.45
CA ALA A 54 6.91 -6.02 -8.68
C ALA A 54 6.48 -7.40 -9.17
N LYS A 55 7.41 -8.33 -9.25
CA LYS A 55 7.21 -9.70 -9.74
C LYS A 55 6.25 -10.51 -8.86
N LYS A 56 6.45 -10.48 -7.53
CA LYS A 56 5.71 -11.34 -6.58
C LYS A 56 4.39 -10.74 -6.12
N LYS A 57 4.23 -9.42 -6.20
CA LYS A 57 3.06 -8.73 -5.62
C LYS A 57 2.37 -7.77 -6.59
N THR A 58 3.09 -6.82 -7.21
CA THR A 58 2.47 -5.75 -7.99
C THR A 58 1.82 -6.28 -9.26
N PHE A 59 2.55 -7.03 -10.09
CA PHE A 59 1.98 -7.59 -11.32
C PHE A 59 0.85 -8.61 -11.07
N PRO A 60 0.96 -9.57 -10.13
CA PRO A 60 -0.14 -10.46 -9.81
C PRO A 60 -1.40 -9.72 -9.40
N ALA A 61 -1.24 -8.62 -8.73
CA ALA A 61 -2.36 -7.85 -8.28
C ALA A 61 -2.93 -6.92 -9.35
N LEU A 62 -2.12 -6.32 -10.20
CA LEU A 62 -2.60 -5.61 -11.40
C LEU A 62 -3.38 -6.56 -12.31
N PHE A 63 -2.89 -7.80 -12.51
CA PHE A 63 -3.64 -8.84 -13.22
C PHE A 63 -4.98 -9.15 -12.54
N GLY A 64 -5.00 -9.30 -11.22
CA GLY A 64 -6.25 -9.50 -10.49
C GLY A 64 -7.26 -8.36 -10.69
N LEU A 65 -6.81 -7.12 -10.69
CA LEU A 65 -7.64 -5.95 -10.97
C LEU A 65 -8.12 -5.93 -12.43
N PHE A 66 -7.22 -6.22 -13.38
CA PHE A 66 -7.54 -6.29 -14.81
C PHE A 66 -8.63 -7.34 -15.07
N ARG A 67 -8.40 -8.57 -14.63
CA ARG A 67 -9.32 -9.69 -14.78
C ARG A 67 -10.71 -9.42 -14.22
N ASN A 68 -10.79 -8.75 -13.08
CA ASN A 68 -12.06 -8.45 -12.42
C ASN A 68 -12.71 -7.15 -12.92
N GLY A 69 -12.21 -6.53 -14.00
CA GLY A 69 -12.78 -5.33 -14.59
C GLY A 69 -12.64 -4.07 -13.73
N PHE A 70 -11.64 -4.04 -12.83
CA PHE A 70 -11.38 -2.88 -11.96
C PHE A 70 -10.38 -1.88 -12.55
N LEU A 71 -9.71 -2.24 -13.62
CA LEU A 71 -8.90 -1.29 -14.39
C LEU A 71 -9.70 -0.73 -15.56
N PRO A 72 -9.39 0.49 -16.01
CA PRO A 72 -10.00 1.05 -17.21
C PRO A 72 -9.80 0.16 -18.43
N LYS A 73 -10.75 0.17 -19.38
CA LYS A 73 -10.70 -0.69 -20.55
C LYS A 73 -9.45 -0.45 -21.42
N ASN A 74 -8.99 0.80 -21.48
CA ASN A 74 -7.83 1.22 -22.29
C ASN A 74 -6.56 1.38 -21.44
N VAL A 75 -6.46 0.68 -20.31
CA VAL A 75 -5.27 0.75 -19.45
C VAL A 75 -4.04 0.27 -20.20
N LYS A 76 -2.90 0.96 -19.98
CA LYS A 76 -1.58 0.53 -20.41
C LYS A 76 -0.67 0.38 -19.19
N ILE A 77 0.27 -0.56 -19.25
CA ILE A 77 1.20 -0.83 -18.17
C ILE A 77 2.61 -0.70 -18.71
N ILE A 78 3.42 0.15 -18.07
CA ILE A 78 4.82 0.33 -18.44
C ILE A 78 5.68 -0.12 -17.24
N GLY A 79 6.49 -1.16 -17.45
CA GLY A 79 7.54 -1.49 -16.51
C GLY A 79 8.76 -0.59 -16.73
N TYR A 80 9.32 -0.05 -15.64
CA TYR A 80 10.54 0.75 -15.69
C TYR A 80 11.55 0.25 -14.65
N ALA A 81 12.77 -0.06 -15.07
CA ALA A 81 13.86 -0.43 -14.15
C ALA A 81 15.24 -0.26 -14.80
N ARG A 82 16.30 -0.33 -13.97
CA ARG A 82 17.70 -0.23 -14.44
C ARG A 82 18.15 -1.42 -15.27
N THR A 83 17.55 -2.58 -15.04
CA THR A 83 17.94 -3.82 -15.75
C THR A 83 17.60 -3.70 -17.23
N LYS A 84 18.59 -3.91 -18.09
CA LYS A 84 18.34 -4.03 -19.53
C LYS A 84 17.77 -5.42 -19.81
N MET A 85 16.60 -5.49 -20.41
CA MET A 85 15.96 -6.72 -20.84
C MET A 85 15.09 -6.46 -22.07
N ASP A 86 14.91 -7.46 -22.88
CA ASP A 86 13.99 -7.40 -23.99
C ASP A 86 12.52 -7.58 -23.54
N HIS A 87 11.60 -7.38 -24.45
CA HIS A 87 10.17 -7.48 -24.16
C HIS A 87 9.75 -8.89 -23.73
N ALA A 88 10.32 -9.92 -24.33
CA ALA A 88 9.99 -11.31 -24.03
C ALA A 88 10.44 -11.69 -22.60
N GLU A 89 11.65 -11.30 -22.20
CA GLU A 89 12.15 -11.47 -20.85
C GLU A 89 11.31 -10.71 -19.82
N TYR A 90 10.92 -9.48 -20.13
CA TYR A 90 10.02 -8.70 -19.28
C TYR A 90 8.68 -9.41 -19.06
N LEU A 91 8.02 -9.87 -20.13
CA LEU A 91 6.76 -10.58 -20.02
C LEU A 91 6.89 -11.89 -19.24
N LYS A 92 8.01 -12.62 -19.40
CA LYS A 92 8.30 -13.80 -18.60
C LYS A 92 8.35 -13.48 -17.11
N ARG A 93 8.95 -12.33 -16.73
CA ARG A 93 8.99 -11.88 -15.34
C ARG A 93 7.61 -11.46 -14.83
N VAL A 94 6.82 -10.77 -15.63
CA VAL A 94 5.43 -10.41 -15.29
C VAL A 94 4.60 -11.65 -15.00
N LYS A 95 4.68 -12.67 -15.85
CA LYS A 95 3.92 -13.92 -15.73
C LYS A 95 4.40 -14.82 -14.58
N SER A 96 5.64 -14.69 -14.12
CA SER A 96 6.34 -15.70 -13.29
C SER A 96 5.66 -16.07 -11.96
N HIS A 97 4.83 -15.20 -11.38
CA HIS A 97 4.13 -15.44 -10.11
C HIS A 97 2.61 -15.30 -10.24
N ILE A 98 2.10 -15.28 -11.46
CA ILE A 98 0.67 -15.26 -11.74
C ILE A 98 0.24 -16.70 -12.00
N LYS A 99 -0.71 -17.20 -11.19
CA LYS A 99 -1.27 -18.54 -11.36
C LYS A 99 -2.54 -18.46 -12.21
N THR A 100 -2.60 -19.29 -13.22
CA THR A 100 -3.73 -19.38 -14.16
C THR A 100 -4.27 -20.83 -14.21
N PRO A 101 -5.07 -21.24 -13.21
CA PRO A 101 -5.56 -22.61 -13.11
C PRO A 101 -6.59 -22.98 -14.18
N THR A 102 -7.08 -22.04 -14.99
CA THR A 102 -8.07 -22.27 -16.04
C THR A 102 -7.62 -21.66 -17.36
N LYS A 103 -8.06 -22.23 -18.48
CA LYS A 103 -7.78 -21.71 -19.84
C LYS A 103 -8.29 -20.26 -20.03
N GLU A 104 -9.42 -19.93 -19.43
CA GLU A 104 -9.95 -18.57 -19.43
C GLU A 104 -8.97 -17.58 -18.77
N MET A 105 -8.38 -17.97 -17.63
CA MET A 105 -7.38 -17.13 -16.96
C MET A 105 -6.08 -17.00 -17.76
N GLU A 106 -5.70 -18.04 -18.52
CA GLU A 106 -4.56 -17.96 -19.44
C GLU A 106 -4.81 -16.94 -20.54
N GLN A 107 -5.98 -16.98 -21.17
CA GLN A 107 -6.39 -15.99 -22.17
C GLN A 107 -6.40 -14.56 -21.60
N GLN A 108 -6.99 -14.38 -20.41
CA GLN A 108 -6.98 -13.08 -19.72
C GLN A 108 -5.57 -12.61 -19.37
N LEU A 109 -4.65 -13.53 -19.05
CA LEU A 109 -3.24 -13.19 -18.82
C LEU A 109 -2.55 -12.74 -20.11
N ASP A 110 -2.87 -13.36 -21.24
CA ASP A 110 -2.34 -12.94 -22.54
C ASP A 110 -2.87 -11.55 -22.93
N GLU A 111 -4.15 -11.28 -22.71
CA GLU A 111 -4.74 -9.94 -22.89
C GLU A 111 -4.06 -8.92 -21.98
N PHE A 112 -3.85 -9.24 -20.68
CA PHE A 112 -3.14 -8.37 -19.74
C PHE A 112 -1.70 -8.08 -20.17
N THR A 113 -0.98 -9.08 -20.66
CA THR A 113 0.40 -8.89 -21.10
C THR A 113 0.49 -8.16 -22.43
N SER A 114 -0.54 -8.18 -23.27
CA SER A 114 -0.58 -7.42 -24.53
C SER A 114 -0.60 -5.90 -24.33
N VAL A 115 -1.04 -5.43 -23.16
CA VAL A 115 -1.05 -4.00 -22.80
C VAL A 115 0.16 -3.57 -21.98
N ALA A 116 1.12 -4.49 -21.75
CA ALA A 116 2.30 -4.26 -20.94
C ALA A 116 3.55 -4.04 -21.80
N THR A 117 4.31 -2.99 -21.53
CA THR A 117 5.58 -2.66 -22.22
C THR A 117 6.69 -2.40 -21.20
N TYR A 118 7.94 -2.29 -21.67
CA TYR A 118 9.08 -2.10 -20.79
C TYR A 118 10.05 -1.03 -21.30
N VAL A 119 10.55 -0.21 -20.38
CA VAL A 119 11.60 0.79 -20.64
C VAL A 119 12.70 0.61 -19.59
N SER A 120 13.96 0.52 -20.02
CA SER A 120 15.11 0.52 -19.12
C SER A 120 15.68 1.90 -18.93
N GLY A 121 16.04 2.27 -17.67
CA GLY A 121 16.68 3.55 -17.38
C GLY A 121 17.14 3.65 -15.92
N GLN A 122 18.02 4.60 -15.66
CA GLN A 122 18.54 4.88 -14.32
C GLN A 122 17.52 5.71 -13.51
N TYR A 123 17.62 5.66 -12.17
CA TYR A 123 16.68 6.33 -11.27
C TYR A 123 17.07 7.77 -10.92
N ASP A 124 18.29 8.16 -11.22
CA ASP A 124 18.92 9.45 -10.91
C ASP A 124 19.31 10.27 -12.14
N GLN A 125 19.05 9.76 -13.35
CA GLN A 125 19.42 10.39 -14.62
C GLN A 125 18.20 10.97 -15.33
N ASP A 126 18.20 12.27 -15.54
CA ASP A 126 17.14 13.01 -16.20
C ASP A 126 16.84 12.48 -17.61
N GLU A 127 17.88 12.16 -18.40
CA GLU A 127 17.76 11.59 -19.74
C GLU A 127 16.96 10.27 -19.75
N SER A 128 17.12 9.44 -18.73
CA SER A 128 16.38 8.18 -18.61
C SER A 128 14.88 8.42 -18.46
N PHE A 129 14.48 9.46 -17.74
CA PHE A 129 13.07 9.85 -17.59
C PHE A 129 12.52 10.57 -18.83
N GLN A 130 13.36 11.30 -19.56
CA GLN A 130 12.99 11.84 -20.87
C GLN A 130 12.72 10.72 -21.88
N ASN A 131 13.50 9.63 -21.86
CA ASN A 131 13.25 8.45 -22.69
C ASN A 131 11.96 7.74 -22.29
N LEU A 132 11.68 7.62 -20.99
CA LEU A 132 10.40 7.14 -20.48
C LEU A 132 9.25 8.02 -20.98
N GLU A 133 9.40 9.35 -20.96
CA GLU A 133 8.37 10.28 -21.45
C GLU A 133 8.08 10.08 -22.94
N LYS A 134 9.11 9.93 -23.77
CA LYS A 134 8.92 9.64 -25.20
C LYS A 134 8.10 8.37 -25.41
N HIS A 135 8.41 7.30 -24.68
CA HIS A 135 7.66 6.05 -24.74
C HIS A 135 6.20 6.23 -24.26
N MET A 136 5.99 6.98 -23.17
CA MET A 136 4.65 7.27 -22.66
C MET A 136 3.82 8.05 -23.69
N GLN A 137 4.40 9.06 -24.36
CA GLN A 137 3.74 9.83 -25.41
C GLN A 137 3.34 8.97 -26.63
N GLU A 138 4.14 7.96 -26.98
CA GLU A 138 3.78 6.99 -28.00
C GLU A 138 2.57 6.15 -27.61
N VAL A 139 2.56 5.68 -26.36
CA VAL A 139 1.47 4.87 -25.79
C VAL A 139 0.18 5.67 -25.63
N GLU A 140 0.29 6.96 -25.33
CA GLU A 140 -0.81 7.91 -25.12
C GLU A 140 -1.28 8.60 -26.40
N LYS A 141 -0.71 8.26 -27.55
CA LYS A 141 -1.03 8.92 -28.81
C LYS A 141 -2.51 8.86 -29.15
N GLY A 142 -3.10 10.02 -29.42
CA GLY A 142 -4.53 10.16 -29.73
C GLY A 142 -5.45 10.31 -28.52
N GLN A 143 -4.91 10.30 -27.31
CA GLN A 143 -5.67 10.58 -26.09
C GLN A 143 -5.82 12.10 -25.87
N LYS A 144 -6.98 12.50 -25.32
CA LYS A 144 -7.25 13.91 -24.97
C LYS A 144 -6.65 14.31 -23.62
N GLU A 145 -6.63 13.37 -22.68
CA GLU A 145 -6.09 13.53 -21.33
C GLU A 145 -5.13 12.39 -21.05
N ASN A 146 -4.03 12.68 -20.37
CA ASN A 146 -3.00 11.72 -19.99
C ASN A 146 -3.11 11.43 -18.50
N ASN A 147 -3.76 10.33 -18.14
CA ASN A 147 -3.91 9.91 -16.75
C ASN A 147 -2.78 8.95 -16.41
N ARG A 148 -1.95 9.30 -15.44
CA ARG A 148 -0.71 8.58 -15.11
C ARG A 148 -0.67 8.16 -13.65
N VAL A 149 -0.40 6.88 -13.42
CA VAL A 149 -0.20 6.32 -12.07
C VAL A 149 1.22 5.78 -11.97
N PHE A 150 2.01 6.38 -11.11
CA PHE A 150 3.40 5.99 -10.84
C PHE A 150 3.46 5.10 -9.60
N TYR A 151 3.70 3.82 -9.79
CA TYR A 151 3.83 2.86 -8.70
C TYR A 151 5.29 2.63 -8.34
N MET A 152 5.71 3.07 -7.17
CA MET A 152 7.10 2.98 -6.71
C MET A 152 7.38 1.65 -6.01
N ALA A 153 7.61 0.56 -6.79
CA ALA A 153 8.06 -0.73 -6.28
C ALA A 153 9.60 -0.72 -6.06
N LEU A 154 10.10 0.28 -5.34
CA LEU A 154 11.49 0.65 -5.21
C LEU A 154 11.97 0.59 -3.75
N PRO A 155 13.27 0.48 -3.49
CA PRO A 155 13.80 0.73 -2.15
C PRO A 155 13.70 2.22 -1.77
N PRO A 156 13.55 2.54 -0.48
CA PRO A 156 13.36 3.93 -0.01
C PRO A 156 14.46 4.90 -0.42
N SER A 157 15.69 4.42 -0.55
CA SER A 157 16.85 5.23 -0.90
C SER A 157 16.76 5.96 -2.25
N VAL A 158 15.86 5.51 -3.13
CA VAL A 158 15.66 6.12 -4.46
C VAL A 158 14.31 6.82 -4.60
N PHE A 159 13.49 6.90 -3.54
CA PHE A 159 12.18 7.54 -3.62
C PHE A 159 12.27 9.02 -4.02
N ILE A 160 13.17 9.77 -3.37
CA ILE A 160 13.32 11.21 -3.59
C ILE A 160 13.75 11.49 -5.05
N PRO A 161 14.92 11.00 -5.53
CA PRO A 161 15.37 11.30 -6.89
C PRO A 161 14.38 10.83 -7.96
N VAL A 162 13.72 9.68 -7.76
CA VAL A 162 12.71 9.21 -8.71
C VAL A 162 11.49 10.13 -8.72
N SER A 163 10.98 10.55 -7.55
CA SER A 163 9.80 11.40 -7.48
C SER A 163 10.04 12.78 -8.10
N GLU A 164 11.24 13.34 -7.93
CA GLU A 164 11.65 14.60 -8.54
C GLU A 164 11.76 14.51 -10.06
N ASN A 165 12.39 13.45 -10.56
CA ASN A 165 12.50 13.21 -12.00
C ASN A 165 11.14 12.96 -12.66
N LEU A 166 10.26 12.19 -12.00
CA LEU A 166 8.89 12.00 -12.48
C LEU A 166 8.13 13.33 -12.57
N LYS A 167 8.25 14.18 -11.55
CA LYS A 167 7.59 15.50 -11.57
C LYS A 167 8.11 16.38 -12.68
N ARG A 168 9.41 16.39 -12.90
CA ARG A 168 10.07 17.21 -13.91
C ARG A 168 9.78 16.76 -15.34
N ASN A 169 9.86 15.45 -15.60
CA ASN A 169 9.86 14.90 -16.95
C ASN A 169 8.56 14.20 -17.34
N ASN A 170 7.86 13.59 -16.39
CA ASN A 170 6.75 12.66 -16.65
C ASN A 170 5.41 13.12 -16.07
N TYR A 171 5.35 14.32 -15.50
CA TYR A 171 4.09 14.84 -14.99
C TYR A 171 3.19 15.25 -16.17
N PRO A 172 1.92 14.79 -16.23
CA PRO A 172 1.05 15.06 -17.38
C PRO A 172 0.72 16.55 -17.47
N LYS A 173 0.69 17.09 -18.69
CA LYS A 173 0.24 18.47 -18.97
C LYS A 173 -1.27 18.64 -18.80
N SER A 174 -2.01 17.57 -19.03
CA SER A 174 -3.46 17.49 -18.85
C SER A 174 -3.82 16.11 -18.33
N GLY A 175 -4.84 16.02 -17.49
CA GLY A 175 -5.23 14.74 -16.85
C GLY A 175 -4.78 14.64 -15.40
N ILE A 176 -4.77 13.43 -14.87
CA ILE A 176 -4.52 13.13 -13.45
C ILE A 176 -3.18 12.44 -13.29
N ALA A 177 -2.34 12.94 -12.37
CA ALA A 177 -1.16 12.26 -11.88
C ALA A 177 -1.42 11.65 -10.50
N ARG A 178 -0.91 10.45 -10.26
CA ARG A 178 -0.91 9.81 -8.94
C ARG A 178 0.41 9.11 -8.71
N ILE A 179 0.96 9.27 -7.50
CA ILE A 179 2.15 8.56 -7.07
C ILE A 179 1.79 7.60 -5.93
N ILE A 180 2.16 6.33 -6.08
CA ILE A 180 1.92 5.28 -5.09
C ILE A 180 3.26 4.90 -4.48
N ILE A 181 3.37 5.05 -3.17
CA ILE A 181 4.62 4.89 -2.42
C ILE A 181 4.45 3.73 -1.44
N GLU A 182 5.40 2.78 -1.49
CA GLU A 182 5.47 1.66 -0.56
C GLU A 182 6.14 2.04 0.75
N LYS A 183 5.81 1.31 1.82
CA LYS A 183 6.56 1.42 3.07
C LYS A 183 8.04 0.98 2.87
N PRO A 184 8.96 1.48 3.70
CA PRO A 184 8.81 2.38 4.84
C PRO A 184 8.79 3.87 4.45
N PHE A 185 8.05 4.65 5.21
CA PHE A 185 8.00 6.12 5.08
C PHE A 185 8.98 6.79 6.05
N GLY A 186 10.26 6.42 5.97
CA GLY A 186 11.27 6.65 6.97
C GLY A 186 11.30 5.57 8.06
N LYS A 187 12.41 5.48 8.81
CA LYS A 187 12.57 4.56 9.94
C LYS A 187 12.32 5.22 11.31
N ASP A 188 12.33 6.54 11.33
CA ASP A 188 12.08 7.39 12.50
C ASP A 188 11.41 8.70 12.08
N LEU A 189 11.11 9.56 13.06
CA LEU A 189 10.43 10.82 12.84
C LEU A 189 11.20 11.75 11.90
N GLU A 190 12.53 11.81 12.04
CA GLU A 190 13.34 12.73 11.23
C GLU A 190 13.40 12.29 9.77
N SER A 191 13.71 11.04 9.50
CA SER A 191 13.74 10.50 8.14
C SER A 191 12.34 10.52 7.47
N SER A 192 11.27 10.37 8.25
CA SER A 192 9.90 10.53 7.76
C SER A 192 9.60 11.98 7.36
N ARG A 193 10.04 12.95 8.16
CA ARG A 193 9.92 14.37 7.86
C ARG A 193 10.77 14.80 6.66
N GLU A 194 11.95 14.22 6.52
CA GLU A 194 12.82 14.44 5.36
C GLU A 194 12.13 13.98 4.07
N LEU A 195 11.57 12.78 4.06
CA LEU A 195 10.81 12.28 2.94
C LEU A 195 9.60 13.17 2.62
N ASP A 196 8.84 13.60 3.64
CA ASP A 196 7.70 14.49 3.47
C ASP A 196 8.12 15.85 2.89
N ARG A 197 9.20 16.46 3.42
CA ARG A 197 9.75 17.72 2.91
C ARG A 197 10.19 17.63 1.45
N ALA A 198 10.72 16.48 1.03
CA ALA A 198 11.16 16.26 -0.34
C ALA A 198 9.99 16.02 -1.31
N LEU A 199 8.94 15.33 -0.87
CA LEU A 199 7.78 14.99 -1.72
C LEU A 199 6.79 16.16 -1.85
N ARG A 200 6.51 16.86 -0.76
CA ARG A 200 5.46 17.88 -0.66
C ARG A 200 5.58 19.04 -1.67
N PRO A 201 6.76 19.53 -2.07
CA PRO A 201 6.87 20.55 -3.12
C PRO A 201 6.47 20.07 -4.50
N ASN A 202 6.59 18.77 -4.75
CA ASN A 202 6.39 18.15 -6.06
C ASN A 202 5.01 17.51 -6.22
N TRP A 203 4.43 16.97 -5.14
CA TRP A 203 3.22 16.17 -5.19
C TRP A 203 2.21 16.67 -4.18
N GLN A 204 0.98 16.91 -4.62
CA GLN A 204 -0.12 17.26 -3.73
C GLN A 204 -0.56 16.03 -2.94
N GLU A 205 -1.20 16.24 -1.78
CA GLU A 205 -1.69 15.13 -0.95
C GLU A 205 -2.71 14.24 -1.69
N GLN A 206 -3.56 14.86 -2.50
CA GLN A 206 -4.55 14.16 -3.33
C GLN A 206 -3.93 13.28 -4.44
N GLU A 207 -2.68 13.57 -4.82
CA GLU A 207 -1.89 12.79 -5.78
C GLU A 207 -1.09 11.67 -5.13
N THR A 208 -0.89 11.73 -3.79
CA THR A 208 0.04 10.86 -3.06
C THR A 208 -0.70 9.75 -2.31
N PHE A 209 -0.39 8.51 -2.66
CA PHE A 209 -0.98 7.31 -2.06
C PHE A 209 0.08 6.50 -1.33
N ARG A 210 0.04 6.51 -0.01
CA ARG A 210 0.96 5.75 0.86
C ARG A 210 0.33 4.41 1.19
N ILE A 211 1.04 3.31 0.91
CA ILE A 211 0.50 1.96 1.11
C ILE A 211 0.81 1.43 2.50
N ASP A 212 -0.25 1.06 3.23
CA ASP A 212 -0.20 0.05 4.27
C ASP A 212 -1.11 -1.12 3.84
N HIS A 213 -0.49 -2.25 3.44
CA HIS A 213 -1.22 -3.38 2.87
C HIS A 213 -2.11 -4.12 3.88
N TYR A 214 -1.95 -3.89 5.18
CA TYR A 214 -2.87 -4.43 6.20
C TYR A 214 -4.24 -3.76 6.12
N LEU A 215 -4.32 -2.51 5.73
CA LEU A 215 -5.59 -1.84 5.44
C LEU A 215 -6.33 -2.48 4.25
N GLY A 216 -5.63 -3.25 3.41
CA GLY A 216 -6.21 -4.03 2.33
C GLY A 216 -6.81 -5.38 2.76
N LYS A 217 -6.51 -5.89 3.96
CA LYS A 217 -7.05 -7.17 4.45
C LYS A 217 -8.54 -7.04 4.74
N GLU A 218 -9.34 -8.01 4.31
CA GLU A 218 -10.80 -7.96 4.47
C GLU A 218 -11.23 -7.84 5.95
N MET A 219 -10.59 -8.59 6.84
CA MET A 219 -10.87 -8.50 8.27
C MET A 219 -10.60 -7.12 8.87
N VAL A 220 -9.58 -6.41 8.37
CA VAL A 220 -9.26 -5.04 8.83
C VAL A 220 -10.28 -4.04 8.30
N LYS A 221 -10.66 -4.15 7.03
CA LYS A 221 -11.72 -3.31 6.45
C LYS A 221 -13.07 -3.54 7.13
N ASN A 222 -13.37 -4.77 7.49
CA ASN A 222 -14.62 -5.13 8.17
C ASN A 222 -14.76 -4.46 9.54
N ILE A 223 -13.68 -3.99 10.18
CA ILE A 223 -13.77 -3.23 11.43
C ILE A 223 -14.64 -1.99 11.27
N LEU A 224 -14.48 -1.25 10.18
CA LEU A 224 -15.31 -0.05 9.90
C LEU A 224 -16.78 -0.41 9.71
N ILE A 225 -17.06 -1.49 8.96
CA ILE A 225 -18.42 -1.95 8.71
C ILE A 225 -19.06 -2.47 10.00
N LEU A 226 -18.30 -3.27 10.76
CA LEU A 226 -18.77 -3.81 12.03
C LEU A 226 -19.16 -2.69 12.98
N ARG A 227 -18.28 -1.71 13.16
CA ARG A 227 -18.48 -0.62 14.13
C ARG A 227 -19.54 0.39 13.71
N PHE A 228 -19.55 0.79 12.45
CA PHE A 228 -20.35 1.92 11.99
C PHE A 228 -21.57 1.54 11.14
N GLY A 229 -21.64 0.28 10.71
CA GLY A 229 -22.81 -0.29 10.04
C GLY A 229 -23.81 -0.95 10.98
N ASN A 230 -23.50 -1.08 12.28
CA ASN A 230 -24.37 -1.68 13.30
C ASN A 230 -24.56 -0.70 14.46
N GLU A 231 -25.78 -0.32 14.73
CA GLU A 231 -26.14 0.63 15.80
C GLU A 231 -25.75 0.15 17.18
N PHE A 232 -25.82 -1.15 17.44
CA PHE A 232 -25.42 -1.77 18.71
C PHE A 232 -24.00 -1.37 19.13
N PHE A 233 -23.05 -1.39 18.22
CA PHE A 233 -21.66 -1.01 18.53
C PHE A 233 -21.48 0.50 18.75
N GLY A 234 -22.37 1.32 18.22
CA GLY A 234 -22.36 2.76 18.53
C GLY A 234 -22.54 3.04 20.02
N ALA A 235 -23.41 2.27 20.70
CA ALA A 235 -23.68 2.40 22.13
C ALA A 235 -22.68 1.70 23.01
N THR A 236 -22.09 0.57 22.58
CA THR A 236 -21.30 -0.33 23.46
C THR A 236 -19.79 -0.27 23.22
N TRP A 237 -19.34 0.30 22.10
CA TRP A 237 -17.92 0.37 21.75
C TRP A 237 -17.24 1.58 22.39
N ASN A 238 -17.15 1.60 23.72
CA ASN A 238 -16.59 2.69 24.51
C ASN A 238 -16.09 2.22 25.87
N ARG A 239 -15.43 3.10 26.64
CA ARG A 239 -14.80 2.83 27.94
C ARG A 239 -15.75 2.28 29.03
N ASN A 240 -17.06 2.46 28.88
CA ASN A 240 -18.03 1.95 29.87
C ASN A 240 -18.29 0.45 29.67
N HIS A 241 -17.95 -0.11 28.51
CA HIS A 241 -18.25 -1.48 28.12
C HIS A 241 -17.02 -2.29 27.68
N ILE A 242 -15.93 -1.63 27.29
CA ILE A 242 -14.68 -2.26 26.84
C ILE A 242 -13.56 -1.86 27.78
N ASP A 243 -13.03 -2.83 28.50
CA ASP A 243 -11.92 -2.63 29.44
C ASP A 243 -10.59 -2.48 28.70
N ASN A 244 -10.29 -3.35 27.76
CA ASN A 244 -9.07 -3.29 26.96
C ASN A 244 -9.25 -3.90 25.56
N VAL A 245 -8.32 -3.60 24.68
CA VAL A 245 -8.25 -4.17 23.33
C VAL A 245 -6.87 -4.81 23.16
N GLN A 246 -6.82 -6.07 22.76
CA GLN A 246 -5.58 -6.79 22.46
C GLN A 246 -5.44 -7.02 20.97
N ILE A 247 -4.37 -6.48 20.39
CA ILE A 247 -4.04 -6.65 18.97
C ILE A 247 -2.77 -7.48 18.91
N THR A 248 -2.88 -8.69 18.37
CA THR A 248 -1.77 -9.63 18.26
C THR A 248 -1.46 -9.94 16.81
N PHE A 249 -0.18 -9.87 16.47
CA PHE A 249 0.36 -10.34 15.20
C PHE A 249 1.41 -11.41 15.49
N LYS A 250 1.32 -12.55 14.80
CA LYS A 250 2.29 -13.64 14.89
C LYS A 250 2.53 -14.23 13.50
N GLU A 251 3.78 -14.57 13.20
CA GLU A 251 4.15 -15.38 12.04
C GLU A 251 4.59 -16.77 12.51
N PRO A 252 4.25 -17.85 11.79
CA PRO A 252 4.63 -19.22 12.13
C PRO A 252 6.07 -19.57 11.72
N PHE A 253 6.82 -18.61 11.17
CA PHE A 253 8.17 -18.73 10.64
C PHE A 253 9.04 -17.57 11.14
N GLY A 254 10.36 -17.71 11.03
CA GLY A 254 11.35 -16.69 11.37
C GLY A 254 11.66 -15.76 10.19
N THR A 255 12.84 -15.16 10.23
CA THR A 255 13.31 -14.23 9.16
C THR A 255 13.75 -14.95 7.87
N GLU A 256 14.24 -16.18 7.98
CA GLU A 256 14.52 -17.14 6.90
C GLU A 256 15.18 -16.50 5.67
N GLY A 257 16.44 -16.02 5.83
CA GLY A 257 17.23 -15.38 4.77
C GLY A 257 16.91 -13.90 4.52
N ARG A 258 15.99 -13.31 5.30
CA ARG A 258 15.68 -11.87 5.29
C ARG A 258 16.17 -11.15 6.54
N GLY A 259 16.94 -11.84 7.37
CA GLY A 259 17.40 -11.34 8.66
C GLY A 259 18.17 -10.03 8.55
N GLY A 260 19.04 -9.88 7.55
CA GLY A 260 19.81 -8.65 7.34
C GLY A 260 18.94 -7.41 7.10
N TYR A 261 17.88 -7.53 6.31
CA TYR A 261 16.89 -6.44 6.16
C TYR A 261 16.13 -6.17 7.46
N PHE A 262 15.67 -7.25 8.11
CA PHE A 262 14.89 -7.11 9.34
C PHE A 262 15.72 -6.51 10.49
N ASP A 263 17.03 -6.79 10.53
CA ASP A 263 17.94 -6.29 11.57
C ASP A 263 18.06 -4.76 11.61
N GLU A 264 17.89 -4.11 10.46
CA GLU A 264 17.89 -2.63 10.37
C GLU A 264 16.63 -1.99 10.97
N PHE A 265 15.51 -2.70 11.02
CA PHE A 265 14.21 -2.15 11.41
C PHE A 265 13.70 -2.70 12.74
N GLY A 266 13.77 -4.01 12.93
CA GLY A 266 13.15 -4.72 14.05
C GLY A 266 11.63 -4.73 14.01
N ILE A 267 11.04 -5.56 14.87
CA ILE A 267 9.57 -5.82 14.86
C ILE A 267 8.73 -4.56 15.13
N ILE A 268 9.25 -3.62 15.91
CA ILE A 268 8.52 -2.40 16.26
C ILE A 268 8.31 -1.54 15.00
N ARG A 269 9.38 -1.27 14.23
CA ARG A 269 9.28 -0.45 13.01
C ARG A 269 8.66 -1.21 11.86
N ASP A 270 8.90 -2.51 11.74
CA ASP A 270 8.41 -3.27 10.59
C ASP A 270 6.92 -3.62 10.69
N VAL A 271 6.36 -3.76 11.90
CA VAL A 271 4.98 -4.21 12.11
C VAL A 271 4.18 -3.32 13.05
N MET A 272 4.71 -2.94 14.23
CA MET A 272 3.89 -2.31 15.26
C MET A 272 3.55 -0.86 14.94
N GLN A 273 4.52 -0.03 14.62
CA GLN A 273 4.31 1.42 14.39
C GLN A 273 3.67 1.76 13.03
N ASN A 274 3.43 0.75 12.19
CA ASN A 274 2.69 0.89 10.95
C ASN A 274 1.40 0.07 11.01
N HIS A 275 1.46 -1.22 10.72
CA HIS A 275 0.30 -2.09 10.54
C HIS A 275 -0.60 -2.18 11.77
N LEU A 276 -0.02 -2.47 12.96
CA LEU A 276 -0.82 -2.61 14.18
C LEU A 276 -1.38 -1.27 14.65
N LEU A 277 -0.62 -0.18 14.48
CA LEU A 277 -1.10 1.16 14.80
C LEU A 277 -2.24 1.59 13.88
N GLN A 278 -2.21 1.23 12.60
CA GLN A 278 -3.34 1.44 11.69
C GLN A 278 -4.59 0.68 12.13
N VAL A 279 -4.44 -0.59 12.53
CA VAL A 279 -5.55 -1.39 13.08
C VAL A 279 -6.09 -0.76 14.36
N LEU A 280 -5.20 -0.34 15.28
CA LEU A 280 -5.59 0.34 16.52
C LEU A 280 -6.41 1.60 16.23
N THR A 281 -5.98 2.43 15.28
CA THR A 281 -6.72 3.65 14.95
C THR A 281 -8.13 3.34 14.44
N LEU A 282 -8.32 2.31 13.61
CA LEU A 282 -9.64 1.87 13.14
C LEU A 282 -10.52 1.33 14.28
N LEU A 283 -9.91 0.67 15.27
CA LEU A 283 -10.62 0.17 16.46
C LEU A 283 -11.03 1.28 17.43
N ALA A 284 -10.22 2.34 17.54
CA ALA A 284 -10.37 3.36 18.55
C ALA A 284 -10.94 4.70 18.05
N MET A 285 -11.02 4.92 16.75
CA MET A 285 -11.54 6.19 16.19
C MET A 285 -13.03 6.39 16.46
N GLU A 286 -13.48 7.64 16.48
CA GLU A 286 -14.90 7.97 16.47
C GLU A 286 -15.52 7.67 15.10
N ARG A 287 -16.87 7.70 15.05
CA ARG A 287 -17.58 7.57 13.78
C ARG A 287 -17.27 8.82 12.92
N PRO A 288 -16.68 8.66 11.73
CA PRO A 288 -16.41 9.80 10.87
C PRO A 288 -17.71 10.43 10.36
N ILE A 289 -17.67 11.73 10.06
CA ILE A 289 -18.83 12.48 9.54
C ILE A 289 -19.30 11.89 8.21
N SER A 290 -18.34 11.48 7.38
CA SER A 290 -18.60 10.75 6.15
C SER A 290 -17.54 9.65 5.96
N PHE A 291 -17.77 8.74 5.01
CA PHE A 291 -16.76 7.73 4.64
C PHE A 291 -15.76 8.27 3.60
N SER A 292 -15.59 9.60 3.50
CA SER A 292 -14.51 10.17 2.71
C SER A 292 -13.15 9.79 3.32
N SER A 293 -12.12 9.74 2.49
CA SER A 293 -10.76 9.43 2.96
C SER A 293 -10.24 10.47 3.96
N GLU A 294 -10.62 11.73 3.81
CA GLU A 294 -10.22 12.82 4.72
C GLU A 294 -10.87 12.65 6.10
N ASP A 295 -12.19 12.46 6.16
CA ASP A 295 -12.90 12.31 7.43
C ASP A 295 -12.40 11.08 8.21
N ILE A 296 -12.10 9.98 7.50
CA ILE A 296 -11.50 8.79 8.13
C ILE A 296 -10.08 9.09 8.65
N ARG A 297 -9.26 9.82 7.89
CA ARG A 297 -7.91 10.21 8.34
C ARG A 297 -7.96 11.10 9.55
N ASP A 298 -8.85 12.07 9.57
CA ASP A 298 -9.01 13.02 10.68
C ASP A 298 -9.34 12.28 11.99
N GLU A 299 -10.26 11.31 11.94
CA GLU A 299 -10.59 10.51 13.11
C GLU A 299 -9.43 9.60 13.56
N LYS A 300 -8.66 9.04 12.63
CA LYS A 300 -7.44 8.29 12.96
C LYS A 300 -6.37 9.19 13.61
N VAL A 301 -6.20 10.40 13.11
CA VAL A 301 -5.27 11.40 13.70
C VAL A 301 -5.69 11.76 15.11
N ARG A 302 -7.00 11.93 15.40
CA ARG A 302 -7.51 12.17 16.74
C ARG A 302 -7.10 11.10 17.73
N VAL A 303 -7.21 9.83 17.33
CA VAL A 303 -6.73 8.70 18.17
C VAL A 303 -5.25 8.87 18.50
N LEU A 304 -4.41 9.07 17.48
CA LEU A 304 -2.95 9.19 17.67
C LEU A 304 -2.58 10.37 18.56
N ARG A 305 -3.27 11.50 18.41
CA ARG A 305 -3.05 12.70 19.26
C ARG A 305 -3.52 12.50 20.70
N GLY A 306 -4.48 11.61 20.94
CA GLY A 306 -4.94 11.20 22.25
C GLY A 306 -4.02 10.17 22.93
N MET A 307 -3.02 9.64 22.23
CA MET A 307 -2.05 8.69 22.81
C MET A 307 -0.87 9.45 23.42
N PRO A 308 -0.62 9.30 24.74
CA PRO A 308 0.61 9.78 25.34
C PRO A 308 1.81 8.97 24.84
N SER A 309 3.01 9.49 25.01
CA SER A 309 4.25 8.75 24.73
C SER A 309 4.27 7.43 25.49
N ILE A 310 4.68 6.37 24.82
CA ILE A 310 4.81 5.04 25.42
C ILE A 310 6.04 5.04 26.33
N GLU A 311 5.83 4.72 27.60
CA GLU A 311 6.93 4.64 28.56
C GLU A 311 7.64 3.28 28.48
N PRO A 312 8.98 3.22 28.63
CA PRO A 312 9.74 1.96 28.59
C PRO A 312 9.21 0.87 29.52
N LYS A 313 8.70 1.24 30.70
CA LYS A 313 8.10 0.29 31.66
C LYS A 313 6.87 -0.47 31.12
N ASN A 314 6.24 0.08 30.06
CA ASN A 314 5.08 -0.50 29.41
C ASN A 314 5.45 -1.31 28.16
N VAL A 315 6.74 -1.61 27.95
CA VAL A 315 7.25 -2.30 26.77
C VAL A 315 8.08 -3.49 27.19
N ILE A 316 7.80 -4.64 26.59
CA ILE A 316 8.62 -5.84 26.68
C ILE A 316 9.13 -6.15 25.28
N ILE A 317 10.43 -6.37 25.16
CA ILE A 317 11.07 -6.78 23.91
C ILE A 317 11.80 -8.10 24.11
N GLY A 318 11.94 -8.86 23.03
CA GLY A 318 12.69 -10.11 23.05
C GLY A 318 13.20 -10.46 21.65
N GLN A 319 14.02 -11.49 21.61
CA GLN A 319 14.54 -12.05 20.37
C GLN A 319 14.33 -13.57 20.43
N TYR A 320 13.83 -14.18 19.33
CA TYR A 320 13.58 -15.61 19.35
C TYR A 320 14.89 -16.40 19.24
N GLU A 321 14.94 -17.47 19.97
CA GLU A 321 16.02 -18.46 19.96
C GLU A 321 15.60 -19.70 19.17
N LYS A 322 16.51 -20.64 19.06
CA LYS A 322 16.26 -21.94 18.45
C LYS A 322 15.07 -22.64 19.13
N SER A 323 14.24 -23.31 18.33
CA SER A 323 13.10 -24.06 18.86
C SER A 323 13.55 -25.17 19.83
N LEU A 324 12.71 -25.49 20.83
CA LEU A 324 13.04 -26.50 21.83
C LEU A 324 13.33 -27.88 21.24
N ASP A 325 12.67 -28.24 20.16
CA ASP A 325 12.89 -29.48 19.40
C ASP A 325 14.10 -29.41 18.45
N GLY A 326 14.75 -28.26 18.34
CA GLY A 326 15.90 -28.03 17.48
C GLY A 326 15.61 -27.96 16.00
N THR A 327 14.35 -27.99 15.58
CA THR A 327 13.96 -28.05 14.17
C THR A 327 13.99 -26.69 13.46
N LYS A 328 13.85 -25.60 14.24
CA LYS A 328 13.87 -24.23 13.70
C LYS A 328 15.06 -23.44 14.26
N PRO A 329 15.82 -22.73 13.42
CA PRO A 329 16.96 -21.94 13.88
C PRO A 329 16.52 -20.73 14.70
N GLY A 330 17.40 -20.26 15.58
CA GLY A 330 17.26 -18.98 16.25
C GLY A 330 17.59 -17.79 15.34
N TYR A 331 17.20 -16.59 15.76
CA TYR A 331 17.41 -15.37 14.94
C TYR A 331 18.87 -15.15 14.53
N LYS A 332 19.80 -15.35 15.47
CA LYS A 332 21.24 -15.19 15.22
C LYS A 332 21.87 -16.34 14.45
N GLU A 333 21.13 -17.39 14.19
CA GLU A 333 21.58 -18.51 13.35
C GLU A 333 21.33 -18.26 11.85
N ASP A 334 20.54 -17.21 11.49
CA ASP A 334 20.41 -16.72 10.12
C ASP A 334 21.75 -16.08 9.68
N ASP A 335 22.30 -16.57 8.56
CA ASP A 335 23.61 -16.12 8.05
C ASP A 335 23.66 -14.63 7.66
N THR A 336 22.49 -14.00 7.45
CA THR A 336 22.37 -12.59 7.10
C THR A 336 22.29 -11.69 8.33
N VAL A 337 22.16 -12.27 9.55
CA VAL A 337 22.06 -11.53 10.82
C VAL A 337 23.42 -11.41 11.50
N PRO A 338 23.83 -10.21 11.95
CA PRO A 338 25.02 -10.05 12.76
C PRO A 338 24.94 -10.88 14.05
N LYS A 339 26.01 -11.59 14.40
CA LYS A 339 26.03 -12.47 15.59
C LYS A 339 25.78 -11.72 16.89
N GLU A 340 26.17 -10.44 16.95
CA GLU A 340 25.95 -9.56 18.13
C GLU A 340 24.65 -8.75 18.06
N SER A 341 23.75 -9.07 17.09
CA SER A 341 22.49 -8.35 16.94
C SER A 341 21.66 -8.37 18.23
N ARG A 342 21.12 -7.21 18.58
CA ARG A 342 20.12 -6.99 19.64
C ARG A 342 18.76 -6.59 19.06
N CYS A 343 18.55 -6.79 17.76
CA CYS A 343 17.32 -6.44 17.11
C CYS A 343 16.14 -7.21 17.69
N PRO A 344 15.08 -6.54 18.19
CA PRO A 344 13.92 -7.22 18.73
C PRO A 344 13.09 -7.89 17.64
N THR A 345 12.85 -9.19 17.78
CA THR A 345 11.94 -9.97 16.93
C THR A 345 10.59 -10.19 17.60
N PHE A 346 10.49 -9.86 18.88
CA PHE A 346 9.28 -9.82 19.67
C PHE A 346 9.17 -8.48 20.38
N ALA A 347 7.97 -7.90 20.38
CA ALA A 347 7.64 -6.76 21.22
C ALA A 347 6.19 -6.85 21.68
N SER A 348 5.95 -6.45 22.92
CA SER A 348 4.62 -6.24 23.48
C SER A 348 4.60 -4.89 24.18
N MET A 349 3.53 -4.13 24.03
CA MET A 349 3.41 -2.84 24.71
C MET A 349 1.99 -2.57 25.16
N VAL A 350 1.88 -1.81 26.24
CA VAL A 350 0.61 -1.24 26.71
C VAL A 350 0.57 0.21 26.27
N ALA A 351 -0.46 0.57 25.52
CA ALA A 351 -0.72 1.93 25.08
C ALA A 351 -2.04 2.44 25.67
N TYR A 352 -2.09 3.73 25.97
CA TYR A 352 -3.27 4.39 26.52
C TYR A 352 -3.79 5.42 25.52
N ILE A 353 -5.11 5.58 25.45
CA ILE A 353 -5.75 6.60 24.64
C ILE A 353 -6.58 7.49 25.57
N LYS A 354 -6.23 8.78 25.65
CA LYS A 354 -6.91 9.77 26.49
C LYS A 354 -7.99 10.45 25.67
N ASN A 355 -9.13 9.83 25.56
CA ASN A 355 -10.32 10.39 24.90
C ASN A 355 -11.59 9.95 25.66
N GLU A 356 -12.77 10.32 25.17
CA GLU A 356 -14.06 9.97 25.78
C GLU A 356 -14.48 8.51 25.52
N ARG A 357 -13.89 7.85 24.55
CA ARG A 357 -14.22 6.48 24.14
C ARG A 357 -13.39 5.38 24.85
#